data_6aca1065a2f32591c8549572dcff5cc8
#
_entry.id   6aca1065a2f32591c8549572dcff5cc8
#
_cell.length_a   1.000
_cell.length_b   1.000
_cell.length_c   1.000
_cell.angle_alpha   90.00
_cell.angle_beta   90.00
_cell.angle_gamma   90.00
#
_symmetry.space_group_name_H-M   'P 1'
#
loop_
_entity.id
_entity.type
_entity.pdbx_description
1 polymer ?
#
loop_
_entity_poly.entity_id
_entity_poly.type
_entity_poly.pdbx_seq_one_letter_code
_entity_poly.pdbx_strand_id
1 'polypeptide(L)'
;MLSELLRASSSKPKQLKKIHAIVLRTGFSEKNSLLTQLLENLVVVGDMCYARQVFDEMHKPRIFLWNTLFKGYVKNQLPFESVLLYKKMRDLGVRPDEFTYPFVVKAISQLGVLPCGFALHAHVVKNGFECLGIVATELVMMYMKFGELSSAEFLFESMQVKDLVAWNAFIAVCVQTGNSAIALEYFNKMCADAVQFDSFTVVSMLSACGQLGSLEIGEEIYDRARKEEIDRNIIVENARLDMHLKCGSTEAARVLFDEMKQRNVVSWSTMIVGYAMNGDSGEALALFTMMQNEGLRPNYVTFLGVLSACSHAGLVNEGKRYFSLMVRSNDKNLEPRKEHYACMVDLLGRSGLLEEAYEFIKKMPVEPDTGIWGALLGACAVHRDMILGQKVADVLVETAPDIGSYHVLLSNIYAAAGKWDCVDKVRSKMRKLGTKKVAAYSSVEFDGKIHFFNRGDKSHPQSMVIYEKLDEILKKIRNMGYVPDTGSVFHDVEMEEKESSLSHHSEKLAIAFGLINGRAGHPIRVMKNLRTCDDCHVFSKFVSRLTSREIIMRDKNRFHHFRNGICSCKEFW
;
A
#
# COMPACT_ATOMS: atom_id res chain seq x y z
N MET A 1 15.03 -19.75 -44.07
CA MET A 1 15.06 -21.00 -43.28
C MET A 1 15.45 -20.78 -41.81
N LEU A 2 16.71 -20.38 -41.44
CA LEU A 2 17.06 -20.17 -40.00
C LEU A 2 16.26 -19.04 -39.33
N SER A 3 16.03 -17.93 -40.02
CA SER A 3 15.16 -16.82 -39.51
C SER A 3 13.71 -17.25 -39.31
N GLU A 4 13.18 -18.10 -40.15
CA GLU A 4 11.82 -18.65 -40.03
C GLU A 4 11.72 -19.64 -38.86
N LEU A 5 12.76 -20.47 -38.69
CA LEU A 5 12.87 -21.37 -37.53
C LEU A 5 12.94 -20.59 -36.19
N LEU A 6 13.68 -19.46 -36.17
CA LEU A 6 13.72 -18.59 -34.99
C LEU A 6 12.35 -17.98 -34.68
N ARG A 7 11.58 -17.54 -35.69
CA ARG A 7 10.21 -17.03 -35.50
C ARG A 7 9.26 -18.11 -34.99
N ALA A 8 9.34 -19.32 -35.57
CA ALA A 8 8.50 -20.46 -35.16
C ALA A 8 8.86 -21.03 -33.78
N SER A 9 10.06 -20.74 -33.26
CA SER A 9 10.56 -21.27 -31.98
C SER A 9 10.64 -20.22 -30.87
N SER A 10 10.02 -19.05 -31.06
CA SER A 10 10.13 -17.89 -30.18
C SER A 10 9.74 -18.16 -28.71
N SER A 11 8.99 -19.22 -28.42
CA SER A 11 8.55 -19.59 -27.07
C SER A 11 9.19 -20.86 -26.48
N LYS A 12 10.19 -21.46 -27.19
CA LYS A 12 10.75 -22.78 -26.81
C LYS A 12 12.26 -22.70 -26.52
N PRO A 13 12.70 -22.53 -25.25
CA PRO A 13 14.10 -22.35 -24.86
C PRO A 13 15.07 -23.40 -25.44
N LYS A 14 14.68 -24.68 -25.35
CA LYS A 14 15.52 -25.80 -25.85
C LYS A 14 15.74 -25.74 -27.36
N GLN A 15 14.74 -25.27 -28.11
CA GLN A 15 14.88 -25.13 -29.59
C GLN A 15 15.76 -23.94 -29.95
N LEU A 16 15.65 -22.82 -29.24
CA LEU A 16 16.51 -21.65 -29.42
C LEU A 16 18.00 -22.01 -29.25
N LYS A 17 18.35 -22.78 -28.21
CA LYS A 17 19.71 -23.28 -27.98
C LYS A 17 20.20 -24.21 -29.10
N LYS A 18 19.34 -25.08 -29.66
CA LYS A 18 19.68 -25.92 -30.82
C LYS A 18 19.93 -25.08 -32.07
N ILE A 19 19.10 -24.05 -32.32
CA ILE A 19 19.29 -23.15 -33.46
C ILE A 19 20.60 -22.37 -33.32
N HIS A 20 20.93 -21.89 -32.11
CA HIS A 20 22.22 -21.23 -31.87
C HIS A 20 23.41 -22.15 -32.17
N ALA A 21 23.37 -23.41 -31.75
CA ALA A 21 24.40 -24.40 -32.07
C ALA A 21 24.56 -24.62 -33.59
N ILE A 22 23.45 -24.55 -34.34
CA ILE A 22 23.51 -24.62 -35.81
C ILE A 22 24.15 -23.35 -36.38
N VAL A 23 23.80 -22.17 -35.90
CA VAL A 23 24.37 -20.88 -36.32
C VAL A 23 25.90 -20.87 -36.13
N LEU A 24 26.36 -21.37 -34.97
CA LEU A 24 27.79 -21.48 -34.68
C LEU A 24 28.51 -22.47 -35.62
N ARG A 25 27.94 -23.66 -35.84
CA ARG A 25 28.52 -24.70 -36.71
C ARG A 25 28.58 -24.30 -38.20
N THR A 26 27.64 -23.48 -38.65
CA THR A 26 27.53 -23.08 -40.06
C THR A 26 28.33 -21.81 -40.38
N GLY A 27 29.05 -21.23 -39.41
CA GLY A 27 29.84 -20.01 -39.60
C GLY A 27 29.00 -18.74 -39.77
N PHE A 28 27.69 -18.81 -39.50
CA PHE A 28 26.79 -17.65 -39.52
C PHE A 28 26.84 -16.79 -38.25
N SER A 29 27.78 -17.06 -37.34
CA SER A 29 28.03 -16.27 -36.12
C SER A 29 28.41 -14.80 -36.42
N GLU A 30 28.92 -14.48 -37.59
CA GLU A 30 29.18 -13.10 -38.02
C GLU A 30 27.94 -12.37 -38.53
N LYS A 31 26.81 -13.06 -38.75
CA LYS A 31 25.56 -12.43 -39.17
C LYS A 31 24.79 -11.88 -37.94
N ASN A 32 25.11 -10.66 -37.56
CA ASN A 32 24.47 -9.95 -36.45
C ASN A 32 22.93 -9.99 -36.49
N SER A 33 22.30 -10.11 -37.68
CA SER A 33 20.83 -10.17 -37.79
C SER A 33 20.21 -11.44 -37.20
N LEU A 34 20.87 -12.60 -37.34
CA LEU A 34 20.40 -13.87 -36.77
C LEU A 34 20.59 -13.91 -35.25
N LEU A 35 21.76 -13.44 -34.79
CA LEU A 35 22.06 -13.35 -33.36
C LEU A 35 21.14 -12.32 -32.67
N THR A 36 20.81 -11.21 -33.35
CA THR A 36 19.81 -10.24 -32.84
C THR A 36 18.46 -10.90 -32.59
N GLN A 37 17.94 -11.62 -33.59
CA GLN A 37 16.65 -12.30 -33.49
C GLN A 37 16.66 -13.41 -32.42
N LEU A 38 17.78 -14.12 -32.29
CA LEU A 38 17.98 -15.12 -31.24
C LEU A 38 17.96 -14.47 -29.85
N LEU A 39 18.68 -13.36 -29.68
CA LEU A 39 18.77 -12.61 -28.45
C LEU A 39 17.37 -12.09 -28.01
N GLU A 40 16.64 -11.49 -28.96
CA GLU A 40 15.25 -11.01 -28.69
C GLU A 40 14.36 -12.15 -28.21
N ASN A 41 14.40 -13.30 -28.86
CA ASN A 41 13.60 -14.47 -28.46
C ASN A 41 14.02 -15.00 -27.09
N LEU A 42 15.31 -15.04 -26.77
CA LEU A 42 15.80 -15.46 -25.45
C LEU A 42 15.34 -14.52 -24.34
N VAL A 43 15.36 -13.21 -24.60
CA VAL A 43 14.85 -12.19 -23.68
C VAL A 43 13.33 -12.35 -23.46
N VAL A 44 12.56 -12.62 -24.50
CA VAL A 44 11.11 -12.87 -24.40
C VAL A 44 10.81 -14.09 -23.56
N VAL A 45 11.58 -15.16 -23.72
CA VAL A 45 11.44 -16.42 -22.96
C VAL A 45 11.94 -16.28 -21.52
N GLY A 46 12.80 -15.31 -21.23
CA GLY A 46 13.36 -15.05 -19.90
C GLY A 46 14.65 -15.85 -19.60
N ASP A 47 15.26 -16.53 -20.58
CA ASP A 47 16.57 -17.18 -20.39
C ASP A 47 17.71 -16.13 -20.48
N MET A 48 17.73 -15.25 -19.47
CA MET A 48 18.63 -14.09 -19.45
C MET A 48 20.10 -14.48 -19.33
N CYS A 49 20.43 -15.58 -18.65
CA CYS A 49 21.79 -16.09 -18.57
C CYS A 49 22.33 -16.46 -19.95
N TYR A 50 21.54 -17.19 -20.73
CA TYR A 50 21.94 -17.59 -22.06
C TYR A 50 21.91 -16.41 -23.04
N ALA A 51 20.94 -15.51 -22.93
CA ALA A 51 20.91 -14.27 -23.70
C ALA A 51 22.19 -13.45 -23.51
N ARG A 52 22.67 -13.38 -22.24
CA ARG A 52 23.92 -12.68 -21.92
C ARG A 52 25.15 -13.35 -22.58
N GLN A 53 25.26 -14.68 -22.57
CA GLN A 53 26.33 -15.40 -23.24
C GLN A 53 26.35 -15.11 -24.73
N VAL A 54 25.21 -15.22 -25.42
CA VAL A 54 25.06 -14.89 -26.83
C VAL A 54 25.50 -13.45 -27.11
N PHE A 55 25.12 -12.51 -26.28
CA PHE A 55 25.49 -11.10 -26.41
C PHE A 55 27.00 -10.88 -26.23
N ASP A 56 27.62 -11.55 -25.27
CA ASP A 56 29.06 -11.40 -25.01
C ASP A 56 29.95 -12.02 -26.10
N GLU A 57 29.42 -12.97 -26.89
CA GLU A 57 30.06 -13.53 -28.07
C GLU A 57 29.97 -12.61 -29.30
N MET A 58 29.10 -11.60 -29.31
CA MET A 58 28.89 -10.72 -30.45
C MET A 58 30.02 -9.70 -30.59
N HIS A 59 30.54 -9.57 -31.82
CA HIS A 59 31.53 -8.54 -32.13
C HIS A 59 30.85 -7.18 -32.33
N LYS A 60 31.20 -6.18 -31.49
CA LYS A 60 30.65 -4.81 -31.53
C LYS A 60 29.11 -4.75 -31.60
N PRO A 61 28.39 -5.21 -30.58
CA PRO A 61 26.94 -5.19 -30.58
C PRO A 61 26.43 -3.76 -30.72
N ARG A 62 25.40 -3.56 -31.57
CA ARG A 62 24.74 -2.26 -31.74
C ARG A 62 23.99 -1.85 -30.50
N ILE A 63 23.81 -0.55 -30.28
CA ILE A 63 23.11 0.02 -29.13
C ILE A 63 21.74 -0.63 -28.87
N PHE A 64 20.99 -0.95 -29.92
CA PHE A 64 19.71 -1.66 -29.84
C PHE A 64 19.79 -2.98 -29.05
N LEU A 65 20.89 -3.73 -29.17
CA LEU A 65 21.07 -5.01 -28.47
C LEU A 65 21.37 -4.82 -26.99
N TRP A 66 22.09 -3.76 -26.64
CA TRP A 66 22.26 -3.33 -25.26
C TRP A 66 20.89 -3.00 -24.64
N ASN A 67 20.09 -2.21 -25.35
CA ASN A 67 18.75 -1.82 -24.89
C ASN A 67 17.81 -3.03 -24.77
N THR A 68 17.93 -4.01 -25.66
CA THR A 68 17.18 -5.28 -25.58
C THR A 68 17.52 -6.06 -24.32
N LEU A 69 18.80 -6.15 -23.94
CA LEU A 69 19.22 -6.79 -22.70
C LEU A 69 18.76 -6.00 -21.45
N PHE A 70 18.91 -4.68 -21.46
CA PHE A 70 18.39 -3.83 -20.37
C PHE A 70 16.90 -4.07 -20.13
N LYS A 71 16.10 -4.03 -21.21
CA LYS A 71 14.68 -4.35 -21.18
C LYS A 71 14.41 -5.74 -20.60
N GLY A 72 15.21 -6.73 -21.01
CA GLY A 72 15.12 -8.10 -20.53
C GLY A 72 15.40 -8.21 -19.05
N TYR A 73 16.47 -7.62 -18.56
CA TYR A 73 16.84 -7.65 -17.15
C TYR A 73 15.77 -6.98 -16.26
N VAL A 74 15.28 -5.81 -16.67
CA VAL A 74 14.20 -5.11 -15.94
C VAL A 74 12.93 -5.97 -15.88
N LYS A 75 12.52 -6.57 -17.02
CA LYS A 75 11.33 -7.40 -17.10
C LYS A 75 11.41 -8.67 -16.24
N ASN A 76 12.59 -9.28 -16.17
CA ASN A 76 12.82 -10.51 -15.41
C ASN A 76 13.29 -10.26 -13.96
N GLN A 77 13.17 -9.03 -13.46
CA GLN A 77 13.53 -8.65 -12.08
C GLN A 77 14.99 -8.95 -11.72
N LEU A 78 15.90 -8.69 -12.65
CA LEU A 78 17.35 -8.82 -12.51
C LEU A 78 18.05 -7.45 -12.55
N PRO A 79 17.69 -6.50 -11.68
CA PRO A 79 18.14 -5.12 -11.76
C PRO A 79 19.66 -4.97 -11.58
N PHE A 80 20.27 -5.81 -10.75
CA PHE A 80 21.72 -5.79 -10.51
C PHE A 80 22.50 -6.07 -11.80
N GLU A 81 22.06 -7.05 -12.61
CA GLU A 81 22.68 -7.38 -13.90
C GLU A 81 22.57 -6.21 -14.90
N SER A 82 21.45 -5.47 -14.84
CA SER A 82 21.28 -4.26 -15.65
C SER A 82 22.32 -3.18 -15.29
N VAL A 83 22.58 -2.96 -14.01
CA VAL A 83 23.60 -1.99 -13.57
C VAL A 83 25.01 -2.43 -13.95
N LEU A 84 25.33 -3.71 -13.82
CA LEU A 84 26.62 -4.26 -14.28
C LEU A 84 26.78 -4.13 -15.80
N LEU A 85 25.71 -4.36 -16.56
CA LEU A 85 25.72 -4.19 -18.02
C LEU A 85 25.95 -2.72 -18.38
N TYR A 86 25.31 -1.77 -17.66
CA TYR A 86 25.51 -0.34 -17.88
C TYR A 86 26.96 0.10 -17.59
N LYS A 87 27.56 -0.43 -16.51
CA LYS A 87 28.98 -0.21 -16.23
C LYS A 87 29.85 -0.71 -17.38
N LYS A 88 29.63 -1.97 -17.83
CA LYS A 88 30.37 -2.55 -18.98
C LYS A 88 30.21 -1.71 -20.27
N MET A 89 29.01 -1.22 -20.54
CA MET A 89 28.71 -0.34 -21.66
C MET A 89 29.59 0.92 -21.66
N ARG A 90 29.72 1.55 -20.51
CA ARG A 90 30.54 2.76 -20.30
C ARG A 90 32.04 2.45 -20.42
N ASP A 91 32.49 1.34 -19.82
CA ASP A 91 33.89 0.93 -19.82
C ASP A 91 34.37 0.63 -21.26
N LEU A 92 33.46 0.16 -22.12
CA LEU A 92 33.72 -0.05 -23.55
C LEU A 92 33.55 1.21 -24.42
N GLY A 93 33.23 2.36 -23.82
CA GLY A 93 33.06 3.63 -24.54
C GLY A 93 31.79 3.69 -25.40
N VAL A 94 30.83 2.77 -25.20
CA VAL A 94 29.54 2.79 -25.91
C VAL A 94 28.67 3.86 -25.28
N ARG A 95 28.24 4.84 -26.06
CA ARG A 95 27.39 5.95 -25.56
C ARG A 95 25.96 5.49 -25.39
N PRO A 96 25.36 5.70 -24.20
CA PRO A 96 23.93 5.48 -23.98
C PRO A 96 23.09 6.41 -24.87
N ASP A 97 21.91 5.96 -25.25
CA ASP A 97 20.91 6.74 -25.99
C ASP A 97 19.64 6.99 -25.17
N GLU A 98 18.66 7.63 -25.77
CA GLU A 98 17.35 7.94 -25.18
C GLU A 98 16.57 6.71 -24.74
N PHE A 99 16.81 5.55 -25.33
CA PHE A 99 16.17 4.27 -24.97
C PHE A 99 16.94 3.51 -23.88
N THR A 100 18.22 3.80 -23.68
CA THR A 100 19.06 3.18 -22.64
C THR A 100 18.64 3.66 -21.26
N TYR A 101 18.53 4.98 -21.08
CA TYR A 101 18.32 5.58 -19.77
C TYR A 101 17.03 5.12 -19.07
N PRO A 102 15.85 5.05 -19.72
CA PRO A 102 14.64 4.58 -19.07
C PRO A 102 14.77 3.21 -18.41
N PHE A 103 15.43 2.26 -19.09
CA PHE A 103 15.64 0.92 -18.52
C PHE A 103 16.63 0.92 -17.36
N VAL A 104 17.72 1.68 -17.46
CA VAL A 104 18.73 1.74 -16.41
C VAL A 104 18.18 2.46 -15.16
N VAL A 105 17.43 3.56 -15.34
CA VAL A 105 16.73 4.26 -14.25
C VAL A 105 15.76 3.31 -13.55
N LYS A 106 14.98 2.55 -14.33
CA LYS A 106 14.02 1.58 -13.79
C LYS A 106 14.71 0.45 -13.03
N ALA A 107 15.87 -0.02 -13.51
CA ALA A 107 16.66 -1.02 -12.79
C ALA A 107 17.17 -0.48 -11.45
N ILE A 108 17.72 0.73 -11.42
CA ILE A 108 18.18 1.37 -10.17
C ILE A 108 17.01 1.62 -9.21
N SER A 109 15.86 2.03 -9.73
CA SER A 109 14.62 2.16 -8.95
C SER A 109 14.17 0.82 -8.32
N GLN A 110 14.37 -0.31 -9.01
CA GLN A 110 14.09 -1.65 -8.47
C GLN A 110 15.10 -2.08 -7.39
N LEU A 111 16.37 -1.64 -7.50
CA LEU A 111 17.40 -1.94 -6.49
C LEU A 111 17.21 -1.17 -5.18
N GLY A 112 16.53 -0.04 -5.20
CA GLY A 112 16.29 0.76 -4.00
C GLY A 112 17.53 1.48 -3.46
N VAL A 113 18.58 1.70 -4.28
CA VAL A 113 19.85 2.29 -3.84
C VAL A 113 19.94 3.75 -4.27
N LEU A 114 19.56 4.66 -3.41
CA LEU A 114 19.49 6.11 -3.68
C LEU A 114 20.81 6.72 -4.21
N PRO A 115 22.02 6.43 -3.65
CA PRO A 115 23.27 6.96 -4.20
C PRO A 115 23.52 6.60 -5.67
N CYS A 116 23.11 5.39 -6.09
CA CYS A 116 23.18 4.98 -7.50
C CYS A 116 22.22 5.80 -8.37
N GLY A 117 21.06 6.16 -7.82
CA GLY A 117 20.08 7.04 -8.49
C GLY A 117 20.64 8.43 -8.75
N PHE A 118 21.25 9.07 -7.77
CA PHE A 118 21.92 10.37 -7.94
C PHE A 118 23.07 10.29 -8.97
N ALA A 119 23.89 9.25 -8.91
CA ALA A 119 24.98 9.06 -9.85
C ALA A 119 24.48 8.89 -11.31
N LEU A 120 23.40 8.12 -11.51
CA LEU A 120 22.80 7.96 -12.82
C LEU A 120 22.17 9.26 -13.31
N HIS A 121 21.43 9.98 -12.46
CA HIS A 121 20.85 11.27 -12.82
C HIS A 121 21.93 12.26 -13.28
N ALA A 122 23.06 12.36 -12.57
CA ALA A 122 24.18 13.17 -13.00
C ALA A 122 24.74 12.75 -14.37
N HIS A 123 24.72 11.46 -14.72
CA HIS A 123 25.09 10.99 -16.05
C HIS A 123 24.06 11.38 -17.12
N VAL A 124 22.77 11.33 -16.79
CA VAL A 124 21.69 11.77 -17.69
C VAL A 124 21.86 13.23 -18.03
N VAL A 125 22.06 14.09 -17.02
CA VAL A 125 22.31 15.55 -17.17
C VAL A 125 23.57 15.80 -18.01
N LYS A 126 24.69 15.14 -17.67
CA LYS A 126 25.96 15.27 -18.40
C LYS A 126 25.84 14.94 -19.89
N ASN A 127 24.95 14.02 -20.24
CA ASN A 127 24.76 13.61 -21.64
C ASN A 127 23.59 14.36 -22.32
N GLY A 128 22.91 15.29 -21.64
CA GLY A 128 21.87 16.14 -22.21
C GLY A 128 20.52 15.46 -22.44
N PHE A 129 20.21 14.40 -21.66
CA PHE A 129 18.97 13.63 -21.81
C PHE A 129 17.91 13.98 -20.74
N GLU A 130 18.19 14.89 -19.83
CA GLU A 130 17.28 15.29 -18.74
C GLU A 130 15.97 15.93 -19.20
N CYS A 131 16.00 16.59 -20.37
CA CYS A 131 14.81 17.27 -20.94
C CYS A 131 13.91 16.33 -21.76
N LEU A 132 14.33 15.08 -22.00
CA LEU A 132 13.50 14.11 -22.72
C LEU A 132 12.39 13.57 -21.84
N GLY A 133 11.13 13.77 -22.25
CA GLY A 133 9.95 13.44 -21.44
C GLY A 133 9.97 12.02 -20.88
N ILE A 134 10.34 11.01 -21.69
CA ILE A 134 10.41 9.61 -21.23
C ILE A 134 11.50 9.39 -20.17
N VAL A 135 12.65 10.04 -20.27
CA VAL A 135 13.75 9.92 -19.31
C VAL A 135 13.40 10.68 -18.04
N ALA A 136 12.88 11.91 -18.17
CA ALA A 136 12.43 12.73 -17.06
C ALA A 136 11.34 12.01 -16.24
N THR A 137 10.34 11.42 -16.89
CA THR A 137 9.27 10.66 -16.23
C THR A 137 9.84 9.47 -15.43
N GLU A 138 10.77 8.69 -15.97
CA GLU A 138 11.38 7.57 -15.23
C GLU A 138 12.25 8.06 -14.05
N LEU A 139 12.96 9.19 -14.18
CA LEU A 139 13.70 9.81 -13.08
C LEU A 139 12.75 10.27 -11.96
N VAL A 140 11.64 10.92 -12.30
CA VAL A 140 10.58 11.31 -11.36
C VAL A 140 10.08 10.09 -10.60
N MET A 141 9.70 9.01 -11.32
CA MET A 141 9.24 7.77 -10.71
C MET A 141 10.29 7.12 -9.80
N MET A 142 11.56 7.19 -10.16
CA MET A 142 12.67 6.70 -9.35
C MET A 142 12.78 7.47 -8.03
N TYR A 143 12.81 8.81 -8.07
CA TYR A 143 12.90 9.63 -6.87
C TYR A 143 11.69 9.45 -5.94
N MET A 144 10.49 9.35 -6.49
CA MET A 144 9.29 9.06 -5.71
C MET A 144 9.39 7.73 -4.95
N LYS A 145 9.90 6.67 -5.62
CA LYS A 145 10.10 5.36 -4.97
C LYS A 145 11.17 5.38 -3.88
N PHE A 146 12.14 6.26 -3.99
CA PHE A 146 13.16 6.48 -2.95
C PHE A 146 12.66 7.36 -1.79
N GLY A 147 11.45 7.90 -1.87
CA GLY A 147 10.90 8.84 -0.90
C GLY A 147 11.43 10.27 -1.03
N GLU A 148 12.15 10.56 -2.11
CA GLU A 148 12.72 11.88 -2.44
C GLU A 148 11.68 12.76 -3.17
N LEU A 149 10.59 13.07 -2.47
CA LEU A 149 9.44 13.78 -3.03
C LEU A 149 9.83 15.12 -3.65
N SER A 150 10.59 15.96 -2.91
CA SER A 150 10.98 17.30 -3.38
C SER A 150 11.80 17.26 -4.67
N SER A 151 12.67 16.25 -4.82
CA SER A 151 13.44 16.04 -6.05
C SER A 151 12.55 15.62 -7.21
N ALA A 152 11.56 14.77 -6.95
CA ALA A 152 10.60 14.34 -7.96
C ALA A 152 9.70 15.48 -8.44
N GLU A 153 9.17 16.29 -7.51
CA GLU A 153 8.36 17.47 -7.82
C GLU A 153 9.15 18.48 -8.64
N PHE A 154 10.38 18.79 -8.20
CA PHE A 154 11.25 19.71 -8.93
C PHE A 154 11.48 19.26 -10.38
N LEU A 155 11.79 17.98 -10.59
CA LEU A 155 11.97 17.44 -11.93
C LEU A 155 10.69 17.50 -12.76
N PHE A 156 9.56 17.09 -12.17
CA PHE A 156 8.28 17.13 -12.87
C PHE A 156 7.89 18.56 -13.27
N GLU A 157 8.06 19.54 -12.37
CA GLU A 157 7.76 20.95 -12.67
C GLU A 157 8.72 21.54 -13.72
N SER A 158 9.97 21.07 -13.76
CA SER A 158 10.95 21.52 -14.76
C SER A 158 10.73 20.97 -16.17
N MET A 159 9.86 19.97 -16.34
CA MET A 159 9.55 19.42 -17.66
C MET A 159 8.86 20.46 -18.54
N GLN A 160 9.41 20.71 -19.73
CA GLN A 160 8.88 21.69 -20.69
C GLN A 160 7.53 21.27 -21.26
N VAL A 161 7.34 19.99 -21.51
CA VAL A 161 6.09 19.40 -22.01
C VAL A 161 5.70 18.24 -21.09
N LYS A 162 4.55 18.37 -20.49
CA LYS A 162 3.93 17.33 -19.66
C LYS A 162 2.77 16.72 -20.44
N ASP A 163 3.03 15.59 -21.09
CA ASP A 163 1.97 14.84 -21.79
C ASP A 163 1.12 14.02 -20.81
N LEU A 164 0.02 13.43 -21.30
CA LEU A 164 -0.87 12.60 -20.50
C LEU A 164 -0.13 11.47 -19.78
N VAL A 165 0.90 10.89 -20.41
CA VAL A 165 1.66 9.78 -19.83
C VAL A 165 2.48 10.26 -18.63
N ALA A 166 3.11 11.43 -18.71
CA ALA A 166 3.88 12.03 -17.62
C ALA A 166 2.97 12.37 -16.42
N TRP A 167 1.81 13.00 -16.68
CA TRP A 167 0.82 13.29 -15.63
C TRP A 167 0.31 12.02 -14.95
N ASN A 168 -0.11 11.03 -15.73
CA ASN A 168 -0.58 9.75 -15.20
C ASN A 168 0.47 9.02 -14.39
N ALA A 169 1.73 9.01 -14.85
CA ALA A 169 2.83 8.39 -14.12
C ALA A 169 3.09 9.07 -12.78
N PHE A 170 3.12 10.42 -12.76
CA PHE A 170 3.33 11.18 -11.53
C PHE A 170 2.19 10.95 -10.52
N ILE A 171 0.94 11.12 -10.96
CA ILE A 171 -0.25 10.92 -10.13
C ILE A 171 -0.29 9.49 -9.58
N ALA A 172 -0.11 8.47 -10.44
CA ALA A 172 -0.15 7.08 -10.02
C ALA A 172 0.93 6.75 -8.98
N VAL A 173 2.13 7.27 -9.16
CA VAL A 173 3.22 7.01 -8.23
C VAL A 173 3.02 7.74 -6.90
N CYS A 174 2.45 8.96 -6.91
CA CYS A 174 2.03 9.64 -5.67
C CYS A 174 1.05 8.77 -4.88
N VAL A 175 0.04 8.20 -5.55
CA VAL A 175 -0.95 7.30 -4.91
C VAL A 175 -0.28 6.03 -4.37
N GLN A 176 0.60 5.38 -5.15
CA GLN A 176 1.29 4.16 -4.75
C GLN A 176 2.24 4.36 -3.57
N THR A 177 2.83 5.54 -3.44
CA THR A 177 3.74 5.89 -2.33
C THR A 177 3.03 6.51 -1.13
N GLY A 178 1.69 6.56 -1.13
CA GLY A 178 0.89 7.09 -0.03
C GLY A 178 0.77 8.61 0.02
N ASN A 179 1.23 9.31 -1.02
CA ASN A 179 1.15 10.77 -1.14
C ASN A 179 -0.13 11.22 -1.86
N SER A 180 -1.28 10.66 -1.47
CA SER A 180 -2.56 10.85 -2.17
C SER A 180 -3.06 12.30 -2.18
N ALA A 181 -2.72 13.11 -1.16
CA ALA A 181 -3.05 14.54 -1.15
C ALA A 181 -2.33 15.30 -2.27
N ILE A 182 -1.07 14.95 -2.51
CA ILE A 182 -0.28 15.51 -3.62
C ILE A 182 -0.85 15.07 -4.97
N ALA A 183 -1.28 13.81 -5.08
CA ALA A 183 -1.94 13.34 -6.30
C ALA A 183 -3.18 14.18 -6.65
N LEU A 184 -4.00 14.55 -5.64
CA LEU A 184 -5.16 15.44 -5.84
C LEU A 184 -4.74 16.85 -6.29
N GLU A 185 -3.69 17.41 -5.69
CA GLU A 185 -3.18 18.73 -6.10
C GLU A 185 -2.73 18.70 -7.57
N TYR A 186 -1.95 17.69 -7.95
CA TYR A 186 -1.45 17.58 -9.32
C TYR A 186 -2.54 17.22 -10.33
N PHE A 187 -3.58 16.51 -9.95
CA PHE A 187 -4.76 16.33 -10.79
C PHE A 187 -5.47 17.67 -11.07
N ASN A 188 -5.60 18.52 -10.06
CA ASN A 188 -6.18 19.85 -10.26
C ASN A 188 -5.29 20.74 -11.16
N LYS A 189 -3.96 20.64 -11.03
CA LYS A 189 -3.02 21.32 -11.95
C LYS A 189 -3.17 20.79 -13.39
N MET A 190 -3.25 19.46 -13.57
CA MET A 190 -3.50 18.82 -14.87
C MET A 190 -4.77 19.35 -15.54
N CYS A 191 -5.85 19.47 -14.76
CA CYS A 191 -7.12 20.04 -15.26
C CYS A 191 -6.98 21.52 -15.61
N ALA A 192 -6.22 22.30 -14.81
CA ALA A 192 -5.97 23.72 -15.08
C ALA A 192 -5.13 23.93 -16.35
N ASP A 193 -4.20 23.01 -16.64
CA ASP A 193 -3.41 22.99 -17.87
C ASP A 193 -4.21 22.47 -19.09
N ALA A 194 -5.52 22.24 -18.93
CA ALA A 194 -6.42 21.71 -19.96
C ALA A 194 -5.97 20.38 -20.60
N VAL A 195 -5.20 19.56 -19.86
CA VAL A 195 -4.83 18.22 -20.28
C VAL A 195 -6.03 17.28 -20.02
N GLN A 196 -6.52 16.64 -21.07
CA GLN A 196 -7.60 15.67 -20.93
C GLN A 196 -7.15 14.44 -20.15
N PHE A 197 -7.92 14.06 -19.15
CA PHE A 197 -7.66 12.85 -18.36
C PHE A 197 -8.35 11.63 -18.99
N ASP A 198 -7.86 10.45 -18.69
CA ASP A 198 -8.37 9.17 -19.18
C ASP A 198 -8.85 8.26 -18.04
N SER A 199 -9.28 7.04 -18.38
CA SER A 199 -9.70 6.05 -17.38
C SER A 199 -8.61 5.69 -16.38
N PHE A 200 -7.33 5.74 -16.78
CA PHE A 200 -6.20 5.46 -15.89
C PHE A 200 -6.03 6.58 -14.85
N THR A 201 -6.17 7.84 -15.28
CA THR A 201 -6.19 8.99 -14.37
C THR A 201 -7.33 8.85 -13.36
N VAL A 202 -8.56 8.56 -13.83
CA VAL A 202 -9.75 8.41 -12.97
C VAL A 202 -9.54 7.30 -11.93
N VAL A 203 -9.07 6.13 -12.34
CA VAL A 203 -8.78 5.01 -11.43
C VAL A 203 -7.77 5.40 -10.36
N SER A 204 -6.70 6.10 -10.75
CA SER A 204 -5.68 6.58 -9.82
C SER A 204 -6.26 7.59 -8.82
N MET A 205 -7.11 8.50 -9.29
CA MET A 205 -7.74 9.51 -8.44
C MET A 205 -8.77 8.92 -7.48
N LEU A 206 -9.62 7.99 -7.94
CA LEU A 206 -10.55 7.28 -7.07
C LEU A 206 -9.81 6.47 -5.99
N SER A 207 -8.67 5.87 -6.35
CA SER A 207 -7.79 5.20 -5.38
C SER A 207 -7.22 6.19 -4.36
N ALA A 208 -6.78 7.38 -4.79
CA ALA A 208 -6.32 8.45 -3.90
C ALA A 208 -7.41 8.89 -2.92
N CYS A 209 -8.63 9.13 -3.43
CA CYS A 209 -9.78 9.50 -2.60
C CYS A 209 -10.11 8.39 -1.59
N GLY A 210 -10.06 7.13 -1.99
CA GLY A 210 -10.24 6.00 -1.08
C GLY A 210 -9.17 5.93 0.02
N GLN A 211 -7.90 6.25 -0.31
CA GLN A 211 -6.82 6.29 0.70
C GLN A 211 -7.01 7.43 1.70
N LEU A 212 -7.44 8.60 1.23
CA LEU A 212 -7.70 9.79 2.04
C LEU A 212 -9.03 9.74 2.80
N GLY A 213 -9.94 8.86 2.39
CA GLY A 213 -11.30 8.81 2.90
C GLY A 213 -12.20 9.94 2.38
N SER A 214 -11.84 10.52 1.24
CA SER A 214 -12.49 11.67 0.62
C SER A 214 -13.57 11.22 -0.35
N LEU A 215 -14.77 10.96 0.19
CA LEU A 215 -15.89 10.44 -0.59
C LEU A 215 -16.46 11.49 -1.54
N GLU A 216 -16.64 12.73 -1.07
CA GLU A 216 -17.24 13.83 -1.86
C GLU A 216 -16.38 14.18 -3.06
N ILE A 217 -15.07 14.36 -2.85
CA ILE A 217 -14.10 14.62 -3.94
C ILE A 217 -14.10 13.45 -4.94
N GLY A 218 -14.14 12.22 -4.47
CA GLY A 218 -14.16 11.04 -5.32
C GLY A 218 -15.39 10.96 -6.21
N GLU A 219 -16.58 11.28 -5.68
CA GLU A 219 -17.80 11.33 -6.46
C GLU A 219 -17.80 12.50 -7.47
N GLU A 220 -17.24 13.66 -7.12
CA GLU A 220 -17.06 14.77 -8.06
C GLU A 220 -16.17 14.38 -9.25
N ILE A 221 -15.07 13.67 -8.99
CA ILE A 221 -14.17 13.17 -10.05
C ILE A 221 -14.89 12.15 -10.92
N TYR A 222 -15.67 11.24 -10.32
CA TYR A 222 -16.46 10.27 -11.07
C TYR A 222 -17.54 10.94 -11.92
N ASP A 223 -18.23 11.94 -11.41
CA ASP A 223 -19.24 12.70 -12.16
C ASP A 223 -18.62 13.45 -13.36
N ARG A 224 -17.39 13.94 -13.25
CA ARG A 224 -16.64 14.48 -14.40
C ARG A 224 -16.34 13.39 -15.42
N ALA A 225 -15.84 12.24 -14.98
CA ALA A 225 -15.56 11.09 -15.85
C ALA A 225 -16.81 10.61 -16.59
N ARG A 226 -17.98 10.63 -15.92
CA ARG A 226 -19.27 10.27 -16.50
C ARG A 226 -19.70 11.24 -17.61
N LYS A 227 -19.47 12.54 -17.43
CA LYS A 227 -19.78 13.55 -18.47
C LYS A 227 -18.95 13.35 -19.73
N GLU A 228 -17.75 12.81 -19.60
CA GLU A 228 -16.83 12.50 -20.71
C GLU A 228 -16.95 11.04 -21.19
N GLU A 229 -17.95 10.29 -20.72
CA GLU A 229 -18.23 8.87 -21.07
C GLU A 229 -17.07 7.89 -20.74
N ILE A 230 -16.18 8.26 -19.82
CA ILE A 230 -15.04 7.44 -19.36
C ILE A 230 -15.49 6.36 -18.36
N ASP A 231 -16.64 6.54 -17.71
CA ASP A 231 -17.23 5.66 -16.69
C ASP A 231 -17.64 4.28 -17.19
N ARG A 232 -17.85 4.10 -18.49
CA ARG A 232 -18.32 2.84 -19.11
C ARG A 232 -17.31 1.67 -19.04
N ASN A 233 -16.19 1.86 -18.34
CA ASN A 233 -15.16 0.85 -18.20
C ASN A 233 -15.29 0.15 -16.84
N ILE A 234 -15.41 -1.18 -16.83
CA ILE A 234 -15.47 -2.00 -15.59
C ILE A 234 -14.34 -1.73 -14.62
N ILE A 235 -13.17 -1.26 -15.10
CA ILE A 235 -12.03 -0.90 -14.23
C ILE A 235 -12.36 0.34 -13.42
N VAL A 236 -13.01 1.34 -14.04
CA VAL A 236 -13.47 2.57 -13.37
C VAL A 236 -14.58 2.26 -12.37
N GLU A 237 -15.55 1.41 -12.75
CA GLU A 237 -16.62 0.97 -11.84
C GLU A 237 -16.05 0.24 -10.62
N ASN A 238 -15.10 -0.67 -10.82
CA ASN A 238 -14.41 -1.35 -9.71
C ASN A 238 -13.62 -0.38 -8.82
N ALA A 239 -12.97 0.64 -9.40
CA ALA A 239 -12.27 1.65 -8.62
C ALA A 239 -13.24 2.53 -7.80
N ARG A 240 -14.44 2.82 -8.34
CA ARG A 240 -15.49 3.51 -7.59
C ARG A 240 -16.01 2.66 -6.43
N LEU A 241 -16.25 1.36 -6.64
CA LEU A 241 -16.60 0.44 -5.55
C LEU A 241 -15.54 0.43 -4.45
N ASP A 242 -14.27 0.30 -4.82
CA ASP A 242 -13.14 0.30 -3.88
C ASP A 242 -13.05 1.60 -3.08
N MET A 243 -13.28 2.74 -3.75
CA MET A 243 -13.32 4.05 -3.11
C MET A 243 -14.43 4.13 -2.05
N HIS A 244 -15.67 3.76 -2.39
CA HIS A 244 -16.78 3.76 -1.43
C HIS A 244 -16.48 2.89 -0.21
N LEU A 245 -15.98 1.67 -0.43
CA LEU A 245 -15.64 0.74 0.64
C LEU A 245 -14.50 1.27 1.53
N LYS A 246 -13.50 1.92 0.92
CA LYS A 246 -12.39 2.58 1.62
C LYS A 246 -12.77 3.89 2.32
N CYS A 247 -13.92 4.46 1.98
CA CYS A 247 -14.53 5.59 2.68
C CYS A 247 -15.60 5.16 3.71
N GLY A 248 -15.79 3.85 3.93
CA GLY A 248 -16.78 3.33 4.88
C GLY A 248 -18.23 3.45 4.42
N SER A 249 -18.48 3.59 3.12
CA SER A 249 -19.81 3.74 2.51
C SER A 249 -20.28 2.40 1.92
N THR A 250 -20.48 1.40 2.77
CA THR A 250 -20.77 0.02 2.38
C THR A 250 -22.14 -0.14 1.72
N GLU A 251 -23.14 0.59 2.20
CA GLU A 251 -24.49 0.56 1.62
C GLU A 251 -24.50 1.10 0.19
N ALA A 252 -23.83 2.23 -0.07
CA ALA A 252 -23.72 2.77 -1.42
C ALA A 252 -22.91 1.85 -2.35
N ALA A 253 -21.80 1.28 -1.84
CA ALA A 253 -21.03 0.29 -2.60
C ALA A 253 -21.87 -0.93 -2.97
N ARG A 254 -22.78 -1.39 -2.10
CA ARG A 254 -23.68 -2.50 -2.38
C ARG A 254 -24.65 -2.15 -3.49
N VAL A 255 -25.29 -0.99 -3.44
CA VAL A 255 -26.19 -0.53 -4.50
C VAL A 255 -25.47 -0.47 -5.84
N LEU A 256 -24.28 0.15 -5.88
CA LEU A 256 -23.47 0.22 -7.10
C LEU A 256 -23.11 -1.16 -7.63
N PHE A 257 -22.69 -2.08 -6.77
CA PHE A 257 -22.37 -3.45 -7.15
C PHE A 257 -23.58 -4.19 -7.74
N ASP A 258 -24.76 -4.02 -7.15
CA ASP A 258 -25.98 -4.67 -7.61
C ASP A 258 -26.47 -4.08 -8.95
N GLU A 259 -26.21 -2.81 -9.23
CA GLU A 259 -26.52 -2.11 -10.49
C GLU A 259 -25.53 -2.40 -11.63
N MET A 260 -24.33 -2.93 -11.34
CA MET A 260 -23.32 -3.26 -12.35
C MET A 260 -23.87 -4.25 -13.36
N LYS A 261 -23.82 -3.92 -14.66
CA LYS A 261 -24.25 -4.78 -15.78
C LYS A 261 -23.37 -6.03 -15.94
N GLN A 262 -22.10 -5.89 -15.65
CA GLN A 262 -21.12 -6.98 -15.71
C GLN A 262 -20.27 -6.96 -14.45
N ARG A 263 -20.07 -8.12 -13.84
CA ARG A 263 -19.23 -8.30 -12.67
C ARG A 263 -18.14 -9.32 -12.98
N ASN A 264 -16.93 -9.00 -12.65
CA ASN A 264 -15.80 -9.91 -12.79
C ASN A 264 -15.22 -10.29 -11.42
N VAL A 265 -14.22 -11.15 -11.41
CA VAL A 265 -13.54 -11.59 -10.17
C VAL A 265 -13.04 -10.40 -9.33
N VAL A 266 -12.64 -9.28 -9.99
CA VAL A 266 -12.18 -8.09 -9.28
C VAL A 266 -13.35 -7.42 -8.55
N SER A 267 -14.52 -7.26 -9.20
CA SER A 267 -15.71 -6.66 -8.58
C SER A 267 -16.11 -7.41 -7.30
N TRP A 268 -16.21 -8.74 -7.38
CA TRP A 268 -16.52 -9.59 -6.23
C TRP A 268 -15.46 -9.50 -5.13
N SER A 269 -14.17 -9.61 -5.49
CA SER A 269 -13.08 -9.54 -4.53
C SER A 269 -13.03 -8.18 -3.84
N THR A 270 -13.28 -7.08 -4.56
CA THR A 270 -13.36 -5.72 -3.99
C THR A 270 -14.45 -5.65 -2.93
N MET A 271 -15.64 -6.17 -3.22
CA MET A 271 -16.75 -6.18 -2.25
C MET A 271 -16.42 -7.03 -1.02
N ILE A 272 -15.89 -8.24 -1.21
CA ILE A 272 -15.52 -9.16 -0.11
C ILE A 272 -14.47 -8.53 0.81
N VAL A 273 -13.39 -7.98 0.23
CA VAL A 273 -12.34 -7.28 0.99
C VAL A 273 -12.90 -6.05 1.70
N GLY A 274 -13.73 -5.27 1.00
CA GLY A 274 -14.33 -4.06 1.53
C GLY A 274 -15.23 -4.33 2.74
N TYR A 275 -16.13 -5.31 2.66
CA TYR A 275 -16.97 -5.70 3.80
C TYR A 275 -16.14 -6.24 4.97
N ALA A 276 -15.11 -7.05 4.70
CA ALA A 276 -14.19 -7.53 5.73
C ALA A 276 -13.53 -6.37 6.49
N MET A 277 -13.02 -5.37 5.75
CA MET A 277 -12.39 -4.18 6.34
C MET A 277 -13.37 -3.32 7.15
N ASN A 278 -14.62 -3.23 6.72
CA ASN A 278 -15.67 -2.48 7.42
C ASN A 278 -16.28 -3.22 8.62
N GLY A 279 -15.79 -4.44 8.89
CA GLY A 279 -16.21 -5.24 10.05
C GLY A 279 -17.49 -6.05 9.84
N ASP A 280 -18.00 -6.09 8.61
CA ASP A 280 -19.15 -6.92 8.25
C ASP A 280 -18.68 -8.25 7.63
N SER A 281 -18.15 -9.10 8.50
CA SER A 281 -17.63 -10.41 8.10
C SER A 281 -18.74 -11.35 7.60
N GLY A 282 -19.98 -11.16 8.06
CA GLY A 282 -21.12 -11.96 7.61
C GLY A 282 -21.40 -11.74 6.12
N GLU A 283 -21.54 -10.48 5.70
CA GLU A 283 -21.74 -10.12 4.30
C GLU A 283 -20.55 -10.51 3.42
N ALA A 284 -19.32 -10.34 3.92
CA ALA A 284 -18.12 -10.77 3.18
C ALA A 284 -18.15 -12.28 2.86
N LEU A 285 -18.51 -13.14 3.82
CA LEU A 285 -18.59 -14.58 3.63
C LEU A 285 -19.82 -15.00 2.78
N ALA A 286 -20.92 -14.27 2.91
CA ALA A 286 -22.10 -14.46 2.06
C ALA A 286 -21.79 -14.16 0.58
N LEU A 287 -21.13 -13.05 0.31
CA LEU A 287 -20.68 -12.68 -1.04
C LEU A 287 -19.69 -13.69 -1.62
N PHE A 288 -18.78 -14.24 -0.82
CA PHE A 288 -17.89 -15.29 -1.26
C PHE A 288 -18.67 -16.54 -1.73
N THR A 289 -19.69 -16.92 -0.99
CA THR A 289 -20.56 -18.05 -1.36
C THR A 289 -21.36 -17.75 -2.63
N MET A 290 -21.90 -16.51 -2.75
CA MET A 290 -22.62 -16.08 -3.96
C MET A 290 -21.72 -16.09 -5.20
N MET A 291 -20.49 -15.58 -5.09
CA MET A 291 -19.49 -15.61 -6.17
C MET A 291 -19.24 -17.04 -6.68
N GLN A 292 -19.12 -18.01 -5.76
CA GLN A 292 -18.93 -19.42 -6.13
C GLN A 292 -20.18 -20.00 -6.82
N ASN A 293 -21.38 -19.65 -6.35
CA ASN A 293 -22.65 -20.11 -6.94
C ASN A 293 -22.85 -19.53 -8.36
N GLU A 294 -22.33 -18.35 -8.65
CA GLU A 294 -22.28 -17.79 -10.03
C GLU A 294 -21.21 -18.45 -10.92
N GLY A 295 -20.49 -19.44 -10.42
CA GLY A 295 -19.47 -20.18 -11.17
C GLY A 295 -18.15 -19.42 -11.34
N LEU A 296 -17.96 -18.30 -10.67
CA LEU A 296 -16.71 -17.53 -10.70
C LEU A 296 -15.67 -18.18 -9.78
N ARG A 297 -14.46 -18.35 -10.31
CA ARG A 297 -13.35 -18.91 -9.51
C ARG A 297 -12.71 -17.82 -8.64
N PRO A 298 -12.70 -17.98 -7.30
CA PRO A 298 -11.98 -17.09 -6.42
C PRO A 298 -10.48 -17.05 -6.76
N ASN A 299 -9.87 -15.90 -6.59
CA ASN A 299 -8.42 -15.72 -6.72
C ASN A 299 -7.76 -15.47 -5.35
N TYR A 300 -6.44 -15.23 -5.33
CA TYR A 300 -5.70 -14.96 -4.10
C TYR A 300 -6.24 -13.72 -3.35
N VAL A 301 -6.70 -12.66 -4.05
CA VAL A 301 -7.29 -11.46 -3.41
C VAL A 301 -8.64 -11.80 -2.75
N THR A 302 -9.46 -12.64 -3.39
CA THR A 302 -10.71 -13.10 -2.82
C THR A 302 -10.47 -13.82 -1.47
N PHE A 303 -9.50 -14.75 -1.44
CA PHE A 303 -9.14 -15.45 -0.20
C PHE A 303 -8.52 -14.52 0.85
N LEU A 304 -7.78 -13.50 0.44
CA LEU A 304 -7.30 -12.47 1.36
C LEU A 304 -8.47 -11.78 2.09
N GLY A 305 -9.52 -11.40 1.36
CA GLY A 305 -10.73 -10.83 1.94
C GLY A 305 -11.45 -11.78 2.89
N VAL A 306 -11.59 -13.05 2.49
CA VAL A 306 -12.23 -14.09 3.34
C VAL A 306 -11.45 -14.33 4.63
N LEU A 307 -10.11 -14.44 4.56
CA LEU A 307 -9.27 -14.62 5.74
C LEU A 307 -9.27 -13.37 6.64
N SER A 308 -9.27 -12.18 6.06
CA SER A 308 -9.43 -10.92 6.81
C SER A 308 -10.78 -10.85 7.52
N ALA A 309 -11.87 -11.28 6.87
CA ALA A 309 -13.19 -11.36 7.48
C ALA A 309 -13.18 -12.33 8.68
N CYS A 310 -12.55 -13.51 8.53
CA CYS A 310 -12.39 -14.46 9.63
C CYS A 310 -11.55 -13.87 10.77
N SER A 311 -10.44 -13.16 10.46
CA SER A 311 -9.60 -12.53 11.47
C SER A 311 -10.37 -11.47 12.26
N HIS A 312 -11.11 -10.61 11.59
CA HIS A 312 -11.85 -9.53 12.24
C HIS A 312 -13.07 -10.01 13.06
N ALA A 313 -13.58 -11.21 12.78
CA ALA A 313 -14.69 -11.81 13.52
C ALA A 313 -14.28 -12.90 14.52
N GLY A 314 -12.97 -13.25 14.60
CA GLY A 314 -12.49 -14.32 15.46
C GLY A 314 -12.92 -15.72 15.03
N LEU A 315 -13.22 -15.92 13.74
CA LEU A 315 -13.69 -17.19 13.17
C LEU A 315 -12.52 -18.12 12.88
N VAL A 316 -11.88 -18.66 13.93
CA VAL A 316 -10.65 -19.48 13.83
C VAL A 316 -10.84 -20.71 12.97
N ASN A 317 -11.92 -21.46 13.18
CA ASN A 317 -12.16 -22.72 12.46
C ASN A 317 -12.40 -22.47 10.97
N GLU A 318 -13.20 -21.48 10.63
CA GLU A 318 -13.48 -21.06 9.25
C GLU A 318 -12.20 -20.56 8.57
N GLY A 319 -11.41 -19.73 9.24
CA GLY A 319 -10.12 -19.26 8.73
C GLY A 319 -9.16 -20.41 8.42
N LYS A 320 -8.99 -21.35 9.34
CA LYS A 320 -8.20 -22.57 9.11
C LYS A 320 -8.71 -23.40 7.93
N ARG A 321 -10.04 -23.52 7.79
CA ARG A 321 -10.66 -24.22 6.65
C ARG A 321 -10.36 -23.53 5.33
N TYR A 322 -10.57 -22.23 5.22
CA TYR A 322 -10.32 -21.47 3.99
C TYR A 322 -8.84 -21.45 3.63
N PHE A 323 -7.95 -21.29 4.60
CA PHE A 323 -6.51 -21.36 4.36
C PHE A 323 -6.09 -22.75 3.86
N SER A 324 -6.65 -23.83 4.44
CA SER A 324 -6.39 -25.20 4.00
C SER A 324 -6.87 -25.45 2.56
N LEU A 325 -7.96 -24.81 2.11
CA LEU A 325 -8.42 -24.88 0.72
C LEU A 325 -7.39 -24.28 -0.24
N MET A 326 -6.76 -23.17 0.13
CA MET A 326 -5.68 -22.57 -0.67
C MET A 326 -4.47 -23.49 -0.77
N VAL A 327 -3.99 -24.01 0.38
CA VAL A 327 -2.79 -24.87 0.44
C VAL A 327 -2.98 -26.17 -0.34
N ARG A 328 -4.19 -26.73 -0.33
CA ARG A 328 -4.50 -27.99 -1.04
C ARG A 328 -4.83 -27.78 -2.52
N SER A 329 -4.95 -26.54 -2.96
CA SER A 329 -5.23 -26.24 -4.37
C SER A 329 -4.01 -26.55 -5.24
N ASN A 330 -4.23 -27.21 -6.37
CA ASN A 330 -3.20 -27.40 -7.40
C ASN A 330 -3.08 -26.19 -8.33
N ASP A 331 -3.85 -25.14 -8.10
CA ASP A 331 -3.80 -23.90 -8.88
C ASP A 331 -2.72 -22.98 -8.32
N LYS A 332 -1.67 -22.74 -9.09
CA LYS A 332 -0.58 -21.80 -8.73
C LYS A 332 -1.06 -20.38 -8.44
N ASN A 333 -2.21 -19.97 -8.99
CA ASN A 333 -2.80 -18.66 -8.73
C ASN A 333 -3.42 -18.55 -7.33
N LEU A 334 -3.65 -19.68 -6.66
CA LEU A 334 -4.19 -19.76 -5.30
C LEU A 334 -3.12 -20.05 -4.25
N GLU A 335 -1.85 -20.18 -4.63
CA GLU A 335 -0.77 -20.41 -3.68
C GLU A 335 -0.74 -19.30 -2.61
N PRO A 336 -0.74 -19.66 -1.31
CA PRO A 336 -0.74 -18.68 -0.24
C PRO A 336 0.50 -17.77 -0.29
N ARG A 337 0.28 -16.47 -0.25
CA ARG A 337 1.32 -15.43 -0.20
C ARG A 337 1.49 -14.93 1.23
N LYS A 338 2.51 -14.13 1.50
CA LYS A 338 2.82 -13.58 2.83
C LYS A 338 1.61 -12.91 3.50
N GLU A 339 0.79 -12.22 2.72
CA GLU A 339 -0.41 -11.53 3.22
C GLU A 339 -1.45 -12.51 3.80
N HIS A 340 -1.60 -13.70 3.20
CA HIS A 340 -2.51 -14.74 3.71
C HIS A 340 -2.00 -15.34 5.02
N TYR A 341 -0.68 -15.56 5.12
CA TYR A 341 -0.04 -15.98 6.38
C TYR A 341 -0.21 -14.91 7.45
N ALA A 342 -0.04 -13.63 7.11
CA ALA A 342 -0.26 -12.51 8.02
C ALA A 342 -1.70 -12.48 8.57
N CYS A 343 -2.72 -12.70 7.72
CA CYS A 343 -4.11 -12.82 8.16
C CYS A 343 -4.33 -13.97 9.12
N MET A 344 -3.70 -15.13 8.88
CA MET A 344 -3.81 -16.29 9.79
C MET A 344 -3.13 -16.01 11.14
N VAL A 345 -1.96 -15.36 11.13
CA VAL A 345 -1.26 -14.96 12.37
C VAL A 345 -2.09 -13.92 13.14
N ASP A 346 -2.69 -12.94 12.45
CA ASP A 346 -3.58 -11.94 13.06
C ASP A 346 -4.83 -12.61 13.65
N LEU A 347 -5.44 -13.56 12.94
CA LEU A 347 -6.59 -14.34 13.43
C LEU A 347 -6.26 -15.12 14.72
N LEU A 348 -5.18 -15.88 14.71
CA LEU A 348 -4.74 -16.66 15.88
C LEU A 348 -4.36 -15.74 17.03
N GLY A 349 -3.61 -14.66 16.72
CA GLY A 349 -3.18 -13.67 17.69
C GLY A 349 -4.33 -12.95 18.39
N ARG A 350 -5.29 -12.41 17.65
CA ARG A 350 -6.49 -11.77 18.22
C ARG A 350 -7.33 -12.74 19.06
N SER A 351 -7.36 -14.02 18.67
CA SER A 351 -8.08 -15.06 19.40
C SER A 351 -7.33 -15.56 20.64
N GLY A 352 -6.17 -14.99 21.00
CA GLY A 352 -5.36 -15.38 22.15
C GLY A 352 -4.56 -16.66 21.97
N LEU A 353 -4.52 -17.24 20.77
CA LEU A 353 -3.79 -18.47 20.44
C LEU A 353 -2.33 -18.14 20.07
N LEU A 354 -1.62 -17.45 20.98
CA LEU A 354 -0.32 -16.85 20.70
C LEU A 354 0.76 -17.88 20.37
N GLU A 355 0.85 -18.97 21.12
CA GLU A 355 1.82 -20.04 20.88
C GLU A 355 1.52 -20.76 19.56
N GLU A 356 0.23 -20.99 19.21
CA GLU A 356 -0.14 -21.56 17.93
C GLU A 356 0.27 -20.63 16.77
N ALA A 357 0.09 -19.32 16.93
CA ALA A 357 0.52 -18.31 15.96
C ALA A 357 2.04 -18.32 15.76
N TYR A 358 2.81 -18.42 16.84
CA TYR A 358 4.27 -18.49 16.81
C TYR A 358 4.76 -19.77 16.09
N GLU A 359 4.19 -20.93 16.42
CA GLU A 359 4.51 -22.19 15.75
C GLU A 359 4.05 -22.22 14.28
N PHE A 360 2.94 -21.53 13.96
CA PHE A 360 2.48 -21.37 12.58
C PHE A 360 3.50 -20.57 11.75
N ILE A 361 4.05 -19.47 12.29
CA ILE A 361 5.10 -18.70 11.63
C ILE A 361 6.35 -19.54 11.35
N LYS A 362 6.81 -20.34 12.33
CA LYS A 362 7.99 -21.19 12.16
C LYS A 362 7.84 -22.28 11.08
N LYS A 363 6.60 -22.71 10.82
CA LYS A 363 6.29 -23.76 9.83
C LYS A 363 5.97 -23.20 8.44
N MET A 364 6.06 -21.88 8.24
CA MET A 364 5.80 -21.28 6.94
C MET A 364 6.84 -21.75 5.91
N PRO A 365 6.41 -22.07 4.66
CA PRO A 365 7.34 -22.43 3.59
C PRO A 365 8.05 -21.23 2.97
N VAL A 366 7.63 -20.01 3.32
CA VAL A 366 8.20 -18.73 2.89
C VAL A 366 8.78 -18.01 4.10
N GLU A 367 9.87 -17.27 3.90
CA GLU A 367 10.49 -16.51 4.97
C GLU A 367 9.54 -15.43 5.50
N PRO A 368 9.22 -15.42 6.81
CA PRO A 368 8.35 -14.42 7.41
C PRO A 368 8.95 -13.03 7.31
N ASP A 369 8.14 -12.07 6.89
CA ASP A 369 8.54 -10.67 6.87
C ASP A 369 8.22 -9.96 8.20
N THR A 370 8.64 -8.69 8.28
CA THR A 370 8.41 -7.87 9.47
C THR A 370 6.93 -7.60 9.75
N GLY A 371 6.06 -7.68 8.73
CA GLY A 371 4.61 -7.54 8.89
C GLY A 371 4.01 -8.71 9.67
N ILE A 372 4.42 -9.93 9.34
CA ILE A 372 3.94 -11.16 10.00
C ILE A 372 4.39 -11.19 11.48
N TRP A 373 5.66 -10.93 11.75
CA TRP A 373 6.17 -10.84 13.12
C TRP A 373 5.54 -9.66 13.88
N GLY A 374 5.30 -8.54 13.18
CA GLY A 374 4.64 -7.36 13.74
C GLY A 374 3.20 -7.62 14.17
N ALA A 375 2.45 -8.44 13.41
CA ALA A 375 1.10 -8.86 13.78
C ALA A 375 1.13 -9.68 15.09
N LEU A 376 2.05 -10.62 15.23
CA LEU A 376 2.21 -11.40 16.47
C LEU A 376 2.66 -10.51 17.65
N LEU A 377 3.59 -9.57 17.44
CA LEU A 377 3.99 -8.62 18.48
C LEU A 377 2.81 -7.76 18.94
N GLY A 378 1.97 -7.31 18.00
CA GLY A 378 0.73 -6.59 18.30
C GLY A 378 -0.24 -7.42 19.15
N ALA A 379 -0.40 -8.71 18.84
CA ALA A 379 -1.21 -9.63 19.63
C ALA A 379 -0.64 -9.85 21.04
N CYS A 380 0.69 -10.01 21.17
CA CYS A 380 1.35 -10.09 22.49
C CYS A 380 1.09 -8.83 23.33
N ALA A 381 1.03 -7.65 22.70
CA ALA A 381 0.71 -6.41 23.41
C ALA A 381 -0.73 -6.39 23.91
N VAL A 382 -1.70 -6.82 23.11
CA VAL A 382 -3.12 -6.90 23.47
C VAL A 382 -3.34 -7.88 24.61
N HIS A 383 -2.75 -9.08 24.51
CA HIS A 383 -2.91 -10.14 25.53
C HIS A 383 -1.90 -10.04 26.69
N ARG A 384 -1.06 -9.01 26.70
CA ARG A 384 -0.05 -8.73 27.73
C ARG A 384 0.94 -9.87 27.94
N ASP A 385 1.22 -10.64 26.90
CA ASP A 385 2.25 -11.68 26.94
C ASP A 385 3.63 -11.08 26.72
N MET A 386 4.32 -10.83 27.84
CA MET A 386 5.64 -10.22 27.84
C MET A 386 6.74 -11.20 27.37
N ILE A 387 6.60 -12.49 27.68
CA ILE A 387 7.65 -13.48 27.38
C ILE A 387 7.75 -13.71 25.87
N LEU A 388 6.61 -13.99 25.24
CA LEU A 388 6.56 -14.16 23.79
C LEU A 388 6.81 -12.84 23.08
N GLY A 389 6.27 -11.73 23.62
CA GLY A 389 6.50 -10.38 23.08
C GLY A 389 7.98 -10.00 23.00
N GLN A 390 8.77 -10.34 24.02
CA GLN A 390 10.22 -10.15 24.01
C GLN A 390 10.89 -10.96 22.90
N LYS A 391 10.59 -12.27 22.79
CA LYS A 391 11.17 -13.16 21.76
C LYS A 391 10.88 -12.65 20.34
N VAL A 392 9.65 -12.22 20.10
CA VAL A 392 9.23 -11.71 18.80
C VAL A 392 9.89 -10.36 18.49
N ALA A 393 9.99 -9.48 19.49
CA ALA A 393 10.64 -8.19 19.32
C ALA A 393 12.14 -8.33 19.03
N ASP A 394 12.83 -9.30 19.64
CA ASP A 394 14.24 -9.54 19.36
C ASP A 394 14.46 -9.90 17.88
N VAL A 395 13.61 -10.76 17.31
CA VAL A 395 13.62 -11.07 15.87
C VAL A 395 13.42 -9.82 15.01
N LEU A 396 12.44 -8.98 15.37
CA LEU A 396 12.12 -7.75 14.61
C LEU A 396 13.24 -6.71 14.69
N VAL A 397 13.89 -6.58 15.85
CA VAL A 397 15.00 -5.65 16.03
C VAL A 397 16.24 -6.09 15.28
N GLU A 398 16.46 -7.38 15.10
CA GLU A 398 17.54 -7.93 14.28
C GLU A 398 17.28 -7.74 12.79
N THR A 399 16.05 -8.02 12.35
CA THR A 399 15.68 -7.98 10.93
C THR A 399 15.39 -6.58 10.39
N ALA A 400 14.87 -5.67 11.23
CA ALA A 400 14.47 -4.33 10.85
C ALA A 400 14.73 -3.31 11.99
N PRO A 401 15.99 -3.03 12.33
CA PRO A 401 16.37 -2.15 13.44
C PRO A 401 15.87 -0.71 13.28
N ASP A 402 15.65 -0.28 12.04
CA ASP A 402 15.26 1.10 11.71
C ASP A 402 13.75 1.37 11.88
N ILE A 403 12.95 0.32 12.08
CA ILE A 403 11.50 0.47 12.24
C ILE A 403 11.14 0.79 13.70
N GLY A 404 11.02 2.07 14.01
CA GLY A 404 10.73 2.57 15.37
C GLY A 404 9.41 2.05 15.98
N SER A 405 8.41 1.67 15.16
CA SER A 405 7.12 1.17 15.67
C SER A 405 7.24 -0.12 16.49
N TYR A 406 8.15 -1.02 16.16
CA TYR A 406 8.35 -2.27 16.92
C TYR A 406 8.97 -2.01 18.28
N HIS A 407 9.91 -1.08 18.35
CA HIS A 407 10.48 -0.64 19.63
C HIS A 407 9.41 0.02 20.53
N VAL A 408 8.52 0.82 19.93
CA VAL A 408 7.38 1.42 20.66
C VAL A 408 6.46 0.34 21.21
N LEU A 409 6.08 -0.67 20.41
CA LEU A 409 5.24 -1.77 20.88
C LEU A 409 5.90 -2.54 22.02
N LEU A 410 7.19 -2.88 21.90
CA LEU A 410 7.94 -3.54 22.98
C LEU A 410 8.00 -2.66 24.25
N SER A 411 8.28 -1.36 24.09
CA SER A 411 8.25 -0.41 25.21
C SER A 411 6.89 -0.40 25.90
N ASN A 412 5.79 -0.46 25.14
CA ASN A 412 4.43 -0.50 25.67
C ASN A 412 4.13 -1.81 26.40
N ILE A 413 4.60 -2.96 25.89
CA ILE A 413 4.47 -4.27 26.58
C ILE A 413 5.17 -4.23 27.94
N TYR A 414 6.39 -3.69 28.02
CA TYR A 414 7.10 -3.53 29.29
C TYR A 414 6.42 -2.53 30.24
N ALA A 415 5.92 -1.42 29.72
CA ALA A 415 5.21 -0.42 30.52
C ALA A 415 3.92 -1.00 31.12
N ALA A 416 3.16 -1.77 30.34
CA ALA A 416 1.96 -2.47 30.81
C ALA A 416 2.27 -3.51 31.91
N ALA A 417 3.51 -4.07 31.89
CA ALA A 417 4.01 -4.99 32.93
C ALA A 417 4.71 -4.28 34.10
N GLY A 418 4.72 -2.93 34.14
CA GLY A 418 5.41 -2.15 35.18
C GLY A 418 6.93 -2.20 35.17
N LYS A 419 7.54 -2.70 34.07
CA LYS A 419 9.01 -2.86 33.95
C LYS A 419 9.69 -1.62 33.35
N TRP A 420 9.69 -0.54 34.09
CA TRP A 420 10.17 0.78 33.66
C TRP A 420 11.65 0.79 33.25
N ASP A 421 12.52 0.02 33.92
CA ASP A 421 13.93 -0.13 33.52
C ASP A 421 14.09 -0.69 32.09
N CYS A 422 13.21 -1.62 31.68
CA CYS A 422 13.22 -2.17 30.34
C CYS A 422 12.69 -1.16 29.31
N VAL A 423 11.68 -0.36 29.70
CA VAL A 423 11.18 0.75 28.89
C VAL A 423 12.29 1.73 28.56
N ASP A 424 13.07 2.14 29.56
CA ASP A 424 14.18 3.10 29.38
C ASP A 424 15.30 2.55 28.51
N LYS A 425 15.61 1.27 28.63
CA LYS A 425 16.59 0.61 27.76
C LYS A 425 16.15 0.62 26.29
N VAL A 426 14.89 0.26 26.01
CA VAL A 426 14.34 0.26 24.66
C VAL A 426 14.31 1.68 24.08
N ARG A 427 13.84 2.67 24.83
CA ARG A 427 13.78 4.08 24.41
C ARG A 427 15.18 4.68 24.18
N SER A 428 16.17 4.29 25.01
CA SER A 428 17.57 4.69 24.81
C SER A 428 18.17 4.09 23.54
N LYS A 429 17.83 2.82 23.23
CA LYS A 429 18.23 2.17 21.98
C LYS A 429 17.64 2.89 20.77
N MET A 430 16.34 3.26 20.80
CA MET A 430 15.69 4.06 19.75
C MET A 430 16.41 5.38 19.49
N ARG A 431 16.77 6.12 20.56
CA ARG A 431 17.51 7.38 20.45
C ARG A 431 18.87 7.20 19.79
N LYS A 432 19.61 6.15 20.16
CA LYS A 432 20.93 5.83 19.58
C LYS A 432 20.84 5.47 18.10
N LEU A 433 19.78 4.78 17.68
CA LEU A 433 19.53 4.40 16.29
C LEU A 433 18.94 5.56 15.46
N GLY A 434 18.62 6.70 16.08
CA GLY A 434 17.97 7.82 15.38
C GLY A 434 16.57 7.51 14.86
N THR A 435 15.94 6.41 15.32
CA THR A 435 14.60 6.01 14.85
C THR A 435 13.56 6.98 15.37
N LYS A 436 12.75 7.55 14.46
CA LYS A 436 11.70 8.49 14.82
C LYS A 436 10.35 7.77 14.97
N LYS A 437 9.58 8.19 15.97
CA LYS A 437 8.18 7.78 16.10
C LYS A 437 7.37 8.46 15.02
N VAL A 438 6.55 7.70 14.29
CA VAL A 438 5.59 8.26 13.33
C VAL A 438 4.58 9.12 14.10
N ALA A 439 4.42 10.38 13.68
CA ALA A 439 3.43 11.27 14.27
C ALA A 439 2.01 10.75 14.01
N ALA A 440 1.19 10.71 15.07
CA ALA A 440 -0.20 10.33 14.97
C ALA A 440 -1.03 11.53 14.49
N TYR A 441 -1.79 11.34 13.41
CA TYR A 441 -2.75 12.35 12.94
C TYR A 441 -4.09 11.69 12.61
N SER A 442 -5.12 12.53 12.61
CA SER A 442 -6.45 12.19 12.10
C SER A 442 -6.87 13.21 11.06
N SER A 443 -7.64 12.79 10.05
CA SER A 443 -8.16 13.69 9.03
C SER A 443 -9.67 13.54 8.84
N VAL A 444 -10.31 14.63 8.41
CA VAL A 444 -11.73 14.72 8.08
C VAL A 444 -11.88 15.52 6.79
N GLU A 445 -12.70 15.03 5.88
CA GLU A 445 -13.12 15.79 4.70
C GLU A 445 -14.29 16.72 5.05
N PHE A 446 -14.18 17.97 4.64
CA PHE A 446 -15.27 18.93 4.73
C PHE A 446 -15.12 19.99 3.62
N ASP A 447 -16.22 20.28 2.92
CA ASP A 447 -16.29 21.29 1.85
C ASP A 447 -15.20 21.11 0.78
N GLY A 448 -15.02 19.86 0.31
CA GLY A 448 -14.02 19.52 -0.69
C GLY A 448 -12.57 19.69 -0.25
N LYS A 449 -12.31 19.81 1.07
CA LYS A 449 -10.97 19.94 1.65
C LYS A 449 -10.74 18.92 2.74
N ILE A 450 -9.49 18.48 2.87
CA ILE A 450 -9.07 17.56 3.92
C ILE A 450 -8.41 18.36 5.04
N HIS A 451 -8.97 18.25 6.24
CA HIS A 451 -8.47 18.88 7.45
C HIS A 451 -7.71 17.85 8.28
N PHE A 452 -6.45 18.16 8.63
CA PHE A 452 -5.58 17.31 9.43
C PHE A 452 -5.49 17.82 10.86
N PHE A 453 -5.49 16.89 11.81
CA PHE A 453 -5.35 17.17 13.24
C PHE A 453 -4.26 16.30 13.84
N ASN A 454 -3.32 16.93 14.53
CA ASN A 454 -2.35 16.25 15.39
C ASN A 454 -2.83 16.30 16.84
N ARG A 455 -2.20 15.53 17.72
CA ARG A 455 -2.50 15.60 19.15
C ARG A 455 -2.21 16.98 19.69
N GLY A 456 -3.19 17.60 20.34
CA GLY A 456 -3.05 18.94 20.93
C GLY A 456 -2.87 20.06 19.92
N ASP A 457 -3.26 19.84 18.66
CA ASP A 457 -3.09 20.79 17.56
C ASP A 457 -3.94 22.05 17.79
N LYS A 458 -3.29 23.21 17.71
CA LYS A 458 -3.91 24.53 17.79
C LYS A 458 -3.67 25.36 16.51
N SER A 459 -3.10 24.76 15.48
CA SER A 459 -2.76 25.45 14.22
C SER A 459 -3.97 25.68 13.32
N HIS A 460 -5.03 24.89 13.49
CA HIS A 460 -6.23 25.00 12.66
C HIS A 460 -6.95 26.35 12.89
N PRO A 461 -7.42 27.05 11.83
CA PRO A 461 -8.09 28.34 11.94
C PRO A 461 -9.26 28.38 12.92
N GLN A 462 -10.01 27.27 13.04
CA GLN A 462 -11.13 27.11 13.97
C GLN A 462 -10.72 26.46 15.30
N SER A 463 -9.45 26.44 15.67
CA SER A 463 -8.96 25.69 16.84
C SER A 463 -9.73 26.05 18.11
N MET A 464 -9.98 27.32 18.39
CA MET A 464 -10.69 27.77 19.58
C MET A 464 -12.10 27.14 19.67
N VAL A 465 -12.88 27.21 18.60
CA VAL A 465 -14.24 26.67 18.53
C VAL A 465 -14.24 25.12 18.65
N ILE A 466 -13.21 24.46 18.06
CA ILE A 466 -13.05 23.01 18.15
C ILE A 466 -12.80 22.58 19.60
N TYR A 467 -11.92 23.27 20.33
CA TYR A 467 -11.62 22.96 21.72
C TYR A 467 -12.82 23.25 22.64
N GLU A 468 -13.52 24.37 22.47
CA GLU A 468 -14.76 24.68 23.21
C GLU A 468 -15.82 23.59 22.99
N LYS A 469 -15.99 23.15 21.73
CA LYS A 469 -16.92 22.06 21.39
C LYS A 469 -16.51 20.74 22.00
N LEU A 470 -15.22 20.44 22.01
CA LEU A 470 -14.68 19.22 22.62
C LEU A 470 -14.92 19.22 24.13
N ASP A 471 -14.70 20.34 24.83
CA ASP A 471 -14.94 20.47 26.25
C ASP A 471 -16.44 20.33 26.60
N GLU A 472 -17.32 20.90 25.76
CA GLU A 472 -18.77 20.70 25.88
C GLU A 472 -19.15 19.22 25.81
N ILE A 473 -18.59 18.51 24.80
CA ILE A 473 -18.85 17.08 24.58
C ILE A 473 -18.33 16.27 25.76
N LEU A 474 -17.08 16.49 26.18
CA LEU A 474 -16.45 15.76 27.29
C LEU A 474 -17.29 15.92 28.58
N LYS A 475 -17.78 17.13 28.88
CA LYS A 475 -18.64 17.39 30.02
C LYS A 475 -19.95 16.59 29.94
N LYS A 476 -20.59 16.55 28.76
CA LYS A 476 -21.84 15.83 28.55
C LYS A 476 -21.66 14.32 28.66
N ILE A 477 -20.63 13.75 28.03
CA ILE A 477 -20.42 12.29 28.07
C ILE A 477 -19.94 11.81 29.43
N ARG A 478 -19.18 12.62 30.21
CA ARG A 478 -18.84 12.31 31.60
C ARG A 478 -20.11 12.15 32.45
N ASN A 479 -21.12 12.99 32.24
CA ASN A 479 -22.44 12.85 32.91
C ASN A 479 -23.18 11.58 32.45
N MET A 480 -22.83 11.00 31.31
CA MET A 480 -23.38 9.73 30.83
C MET A 480 -22.55 8.50 31.28
N GLY A 481 -21.51 8.72 32.10
CA GLY A 481 -20.67 7.65 32.64
C GLY A 481 -19.38 7.38 31.87
N TYR A 482 -18.95 8.25 30.96
CA TYR A 482 -17.63 8.14 30.33
C TYR A 482 -16.51 8.44 31.34
N VAL A 483 -15.59 7.51 31.46
CA VAL A 483 -14.34 7.64 32.24
C VAL A 483 -13.16 7.47 31.30
N PRO A 484 -12.21 8.42 31.26
CA PRO A 484 -11.00 8.28 30.44
C PRO A 484 -10.19 7.04 30.84
N ASP A 485 -9.80 6.22 29.86
CA ASP A 485 -8.94 5.06 30.09
C ASP A 485 -7.45 5.47 30.13
N THR A 486 -6.98 5.85 31.31
CA THR A 486 -5.58 6.23 31.55
C THR A 486 -4.60 5.07 31.42
N GLY A 487 -5.07 3.81 31.40
CA GLY A 487 -4.26 2.62 31.16
C GLY A 487 -3.60 2.58 29.77
N SER A 488 -4.18 3.33 28.82
CA SER A 488 -3.61 3.51 27.47
C SER A 488 -2.47 4.53 27.41
N VAL A 489 -2.16 5.25 28.49
CA VAL A 489 -1.07 6.24 28.55
C VAL A 489 0.17 5.63 29.19
N PHE A 490 1.11 5.21 28.35
CA PHE A 490 2.37 4.59 28.77
C PHE A 490 3.47 5.63 29.11
N HIS A 491 3.11 6.61 29.94
CA HIS A 491 4.01 7.59 30.53
C HIS A 491 3.89 7.54 32.05
N ASP A 492 5.04 7.65 32.73
CA ASP A 492 5.10 7.74 34.18
C ASP A 492 4.88 9.20 34.61
N VAL A 493 3.62 9.59 34.60
CA VAL A 493 3.13 10.95 34.95
C VAL A 493 1.88 10.85 35.80
N GLU A 494 1.53 11.94 36.49
CA GLU A 494 0.35 12.02 37.34
C GLU A 494 -0.94 11.75 36.56
N MET A 495 -1.99 11.29 37.29
CA MET A 495 -3.27 10.90 36.68
C MET A 495 -3.91 12.04 35.90
N GLU A 496 -3.87 13.26 36.44
CA GLU A 496 -4.42 14.46 35.79
C GLU A 496 -3.72 14.80 34.48
N GLU A 497 -2.42 14.63 34.43
CA GLU A 497 -1.65 14.80 33.18
C GLU A 497 -2.00 13.71 32.15
N LYS A 498 -2.23 12.46 32.59
CA LYS A 498 -2.71 11.39 31.73
C LYS A 498 -4.06 11.72 31.11
N GLU A 499 -5.02 12.17 31.94
CA GLU A 499 -6.35 12.57 31.47
C GLU A 499 -6.29 13.77 30.51
N SER A 500 -5.52 14.80 30.85
CA SER A 500 -5.32 15.97 30.00
C SER A 500 -4.73 15.57 28.66
N SER A 501 -3.78 14.65 28.67
CA SER A 501 -3.16 14.09 27.48
C SER A 501 -4.16 13.38 26.56
N LEU A 502 -5.07 12.57 27.13
CA LEU A 502 -6.10 11.84 26.41
C LEU A 502 -7.18 12.76 25.84
N SER A 503 -7.49 13.84 26.54
CA SER A 503 -8.56 14.77 26.16
C SER A 503 -8.34 15.40 24.79
N HIS A 504 -7.07 15.55 24.36
CA HIS A 504 -6.72 16.26 23.14
C HIS A 504 -6.11 15.34 22.05
N HIS A 505 -6.52 14.07 22.02
CA HIS A 505 -6.13 13.17 20.92
C HIS A 505 -6.70 13.66 19.59
N SER A 506 -5.97 13.43 18.50
CA SER A 506 -6.32 13.88 17.16
C SER A 506 -7.69 13.41 16.70
N GLU A 507 -8.10 12.20 17.10
CA GLU A 507 -9.43 11.64 16.81
C GLU A 507 -10.54 12.47 17.43
N LYS A 508 -10.37 12.92 18.68
CA LYS A 508 -11.36 13.73 19.40
C LYS A 508 -11.50 15.12 18.78
N LEU A 509 -10.38 15.74 18.39
CA LEU A 509 -10.38 17.02 17.66
C LEU A 509 -11.07 16.89 16.30
N ALA A 510 -10.77 15.84 15.55
CA ALA A 510 -11.39 15.55 14.25
C ALA A 510 -12.90 15.33 14.35
N ILE A 511 -13.36 14.60 15.37
CA ILE A 511 -14.79 14.39 15.65
C ILE A 511 -15.46 15.71 16.04
N ALA A 512 -14.85 16.52 16.93
CA ALA A 512 -15.38 17.82 17.32
C ALA A 512 -15.53 18.75 16.10
N PHE A 513 -14.52 18.80 15.22
CA PHE A 513 -14.59 19.54 13.95
C PHE A 513 -15.74 19.06 13.06
N GLY A 514 -15.89 17.73 12.90
CA GLY A 514 -16.97 17.15 12.12
C GLY A 514 -18.37 17.41 12.70
N LEU A 515 -18.48 17.59 14.02
CA LEU A 515 -19.75 17.96 14.68
C LEU A 515 -20.10 19.44 14.50
N ILE A 516 -19.09 20.32 14.39
CA ILE A 516 -19.30 21.76 14.17
C ILE A 516 -19.72 22.03 12.73
N ASN A 517 -18.98 21.46 11.77
CA ASN A 517 -19.07 21.84 10.37
C ASN A 517 -19.95 20.89 9.54
N GLY A 518 -20.01 19.62 9.91
CA GLY A 518 -20.72 18.60 9.12
C GLY A 518 -22.24 18.74 9.21
N ARG A 519 -22.93 18.46 8.10
CA ARG A 519 -24.40 18.51 8.00
C ARG A 519 -25.05 17.57 9.01
N ALA A 520 -26.14 18.01 9.65
CA ALA A 520 -26.91 17.18 10.58
C ALA A 520 -27.38 15.88 9.89
N GLY A 521 -27.31 14.76 10.60
CA GLY A 521 -27.72 13.45 10.10
C GLY A 521 -26.70 12.75 9.16
N HIS A 522 -25.67 13.43 8.69
CA HIS A 522 -24.63 12.78 7.88
C HIS A 522 -23.54 12.17 8.76
N PRO A 523 -22.95 11.02 8.38
CA PRO A 523 -21.85 10.41 9.10
C PRO A 523 -20.62 11.34 9.20
N ILE A 524 -19.91 11.27 10.32
CA ILE A 524 -18.60 11.91 10.45
C ILE A 524 -17.54 10.86 10.11
N ARG A 525 -16.77 11.10 9.04
CA ARG A 525 -15.69 10.20 8.61
C ARG A 525 -14.35 10.70 9.11
N VAL A 526 -13.68 9.89 9.92
CA VAL A 526 -12.37 10.19 10.50
C VAL A 526 -11.37 9.14 10.01
N MET A 527 -10.30 9.59 9.37
CA MET A 527 -9.20 8.73 8.94
C MET A 527 -8.04 8.88 9.92
N LYS A 528 -7.53 7.76 10.44
CA LYS A 528 -6.42 7.69 11.38
C LYS A 528 -5.25 6.92 10.80
N ASN A 529 -4.04 7.48 10.85
CA ASN A 529 -2.84 6.82 10.34
C ASN A 529 -2.27 5.72 11.25
N LEU A 530 -2.73 5.63 12.50
CA LEU A 530 -2.34 4.61 13.47
C LEU A 530 -3.59 3.89 14.00
N ARG A 531 -3.40 2.79 14.74
CA ARG A 531 -4.49 2.13 15.46
C ARG A 531 -5.11 3.10 16.46
N THR A 532 -6.42 3.13 16.52
CA THR A 532 -7.20 3.89 17.51
C THR A 532 -6.96 3.32 18.90
N CYS A 533 -6.78 4.15 19.92
CA CYS A 533 -6.64 3.69 21.30
C CYS A 533 -8.01 3.39 21.94
N ASP A 534 -8.00 2.56 23.00
CA ASP A 534 -9.22 2.13 23.68
C ASP A 534 -10.05 3.32 24.17
N ASP A 535 -9.40 4.36 24.69
CA ASP A 535 -10.06 5.57 25.13
C ASP A 535 -10.79 6.34 24.01
N CYS A 536 -10.14 6.53 22.83
CA CYS A 536 -10.79 7.16 21.68
C CYS A 536 -11.92 6.30 21.11
N HIS A 537 -11.80 4.98 21.19
CA HIS A 537 -12.86 4.05 20.78
C HIS A 537 -14.09 4.21 21.70
N VAL A 538 -13.91 4.19 23.02
CA VAL A 538 -14.98 4.42 24.00
C VAL A 538 -15.57 5.82 23.85
N PHE A 539 -14.75 6.86 23.72
CA PHE A 539 -15.20 8.23 23.44
C PHE A 539 -16.13 8.28 22.22
N SER A 540 -15.76 7.66 21.12
CA SER A 540 -16.57 7.66 19.89
C SER A 540 -17.92 6.96 20.08
N LYS A 541 -17.98 5.88 20.88
CA LYS A 541 -19.25 5.23 21.27
C LYS A 541 -20.16 6.22 22.01
N PHE A 542 -19.64 6.90 23.02
CA PHE A 542 -20.44 7.88 23.80
C PHE A 542 -20.89 9.05 22.94
N VAL A 543 -20.02 9.58 22.07
CA VAL A 543 -20.38 10.69 21.17
C VAL A 543 -21.46 10.27 20.17
N SER A 544 -21.36 9.07 19.59
CA SER A 544 -22.38 8.57 18.66
C SER A 544 -23.75 8.43 19.35
N ARG A 545 -23.78 8.03 20.63
CA ARG A 545 -25.00 7.95 21.42
C ARG A 545 -25.54 9.34 21.81
N LEU A 546 -24.65 10.27 22.21
CA LEU A 546 -25.02 11.64 22.59
C LEU A 546 -25.64 12.42 21.44
N THR A 547 -25.08 12.26 20.24
CA THR A 547 -25.44 13.07 19.06
C THR A 547 -26.41 12.37 18.11
N SER A 548 -26.70 11.08 18.32
CA SER A 548 -27.43 10.20 17.41
C SER A 548 -26.84 10.22 15.98
N ARG A 549 -25.57 10.52 15.88
CA ARG A 549 -24.84 10.67 14.63
C ARG A 549 -23.87 9.51 14.45
N GLU A 550 -23.84 8.93 13.26
CA GLU A 550 -22.85 7.90 12.97
C GLU A 550 -21.46 8.51 12.90
N ILE A 551 -20.49 7.84 13.53
CA ILE A 551 -19.06 8.14 13.39
C ILE A 551 -18.43 6.94 12.72
N ILE A 552 -17.80 7.17 11.57
CA ILE A 552 -17.05 6.17 10.81
C ILE A 552 -15.58 6.49 11.01
N MET A 553 -14.87 5.65 11.72
CA MET A 553 -13.44 5.82 11.95
C MET A 553 -12.67 4.69 11.26
N ARG A 554 -11.79 5.05 10.36
CA ARG A 554 -10.85 4.13 9.74
C ARG A 554 -9.50 4.29 10.40
N ASP A 555 -9.00 3.24 10.98
CA ASP A 555 -7.63 3.17 11.48
C ASP A 555 -6.73 2.36 10.52
N LYS A 556 -5.50 2.08 10.90
CA LYS A 556 -4.55 1.34 10.06
C LYS A 556 -5.03 -0.08 9.71
N ASN A 557 -5.86 -0.69 10.56
CA ASN A 557 -6.22 -2.11 10.48
C ASN A 557 -7.63 -2.33 9.92
N ARG A 558 -8.60 -1.47 10.26
CA ARG A 558 -10.00 -1.67 9.93
C ARG A 558 -10.84 -0.41 10.09
N PHE A 559 -12.13 -0.52 9.75
CA PHE A 559 -13.15 0.47 10.09
C PHE A 559 -13.85 0.15 11.40
N HIS A 560 -14.26 1.21 12.10
CA HIS A 560 -15.13 1.22 13.26
C HIS A 560 -16.33 2.10 12.96
N HIS A 561 -17.52 1.50 12.84
CA HIS A 561 -18.78 2.19 12.67
C HIS A 561 -19.47 2.33 14.02
N PHE A 562 -19.51 3.53 14.54
CA PHE A 562 -20.16 3.83 15.82
C PHE A 562 -21.55 4.35 15.56
N ARG A 563 -22.57 3.58 15.95
CA ARG A 563 -24.00 3.92 15.82
C ARG A 563 -24.67 3.73 17.19
N ASN A 564 -25.32 4.75 17.71
CA ASN A 564 -26.08 4.71 18.97
C ASN A 564 -25.31 4.09 20.18
N GLY A 565 -24.01 4.34 20.26
CA GLY A 565 -23.16 3.82 21.35
C GLY A 565 -22.59 2.41 21.12
N ILE A 566 -22.85 1.80 19.98
CA ILE A 566 -22.35 0.46 19.62
C ILE A 566 -21.34 0.61 18.48
N CYS A 567 -20.27 -0.22 18.51
CA CYS A 567 -19.29 -0.31 17.43
C CYS A 567 -19.46 -1.60 16.63
N SER A 568 -19.27 -1.53 15.30
CA SER A 568 -19.27 -2.69 14.40
C SER A 568 -18.23 -3.76 14.76
N CYS A 569 -17.15 -3.39 15.46
CA CYS A 569 -16.09 -4.33 15.87
C CYS A 569 -16.49 -5.30 16.99
N LYS A 570 -17.61 -5.05 17.69
CA LYS A 570 -18.10 -5.87 18.81
C LYS A 570 -17.04 -6.12 19.90
N GLU A 571 -16.19 -5.14 20.16
CA GLU A 571 -15.06 -5.18 21.13
C GLU A 571 -13.96 -6.20 20.73
N PHE A 572 -14.00 -6.77 19.54
CA PHE A 572 -12.99 -7.68 19.02
C PHE A 572 -12.10 -6.95 17.99
N TRP A 573 -11.03 -6.28 18.48
CA TRP A 573 -10.21 -5.41 17.64
C TRP A 573 -8.76 -5.23 18.14
#